data_299e0b1e36ec93d9fb38eaf50f23bbfb
#
_entry.id   299e0b1e36ec93d9fb38eaf50f23bbfb
#
_cell.length_a   1.000
_cell.length_b   1.000
_cell.length_c   1.000
_cell.angle_alpha   90.00
_cell.angle_beta   90.00
_cell.angle_gamma   90.00
#
_symmetry.space_group_name_H-M   'P 1'
#
loop_
_entity.id
_entity.type
_entity.pdbx_description
1 polymer ?
#
loop_
_entity_poly.entity_id
_entity_poly.type
_entity_poly.pdbx_seq_one_letter_code
_entity_poly.pdbx_strand_id
1 'polypeptide(L)'
;MNTLTLQYPESLPDSARLSRREFEDTMRFAMAAKLFELGRVSSGQAAQLVPMNRYTFLKSLNQVGVAAIQWDTDEFESEVANAGRSF
;
A
#
# COMPACT_ATOMS: atom_id res chain seq x y z
N MET A 1 8.36 -12.79 11.68
CA MET A 1 8.03 -11.50 11.08
C MET A 1 9.15 -10.50 11.26
N ASN A 2 9.30 -9.61 10.31
CA ASN A 2 10.29 -8.55 10.42
C ASN A 2 9.61 -7.26 10.88
N THR A 3 10.38 -6.42 11.54
CA THR A 3 9.89 -5.15 12.03
C THR A 3 10.76 -4.03 11.52
N LEU A 4 10.13 -2.98 11.02
CA LEU A 4 10.84 -1.78 10.60
C LEU A 4 10.45 -0.63 11.53
N THR A 5 11.44 0.05 12.06
CA THR A 5 11.22 1.22 12.89
C THR A 5 11.75 2.45 12.16
N LEU A 6 10.90 3.44 12.00
CA LEU A 6 11.27 4.69 11.35
C LEU A 6 11.28 5.83 12.35
N GLN A 7 12.33 6.63 12.27
CA GLN A 7 12.41 7.85 13.07
C GLN A 7 12.16 9.05 12.16
N TYR A 8 11.43 10.01 12.67
CA TYR A 8 11.14 11.21 11.89
C TYR A 8 11.00 12.41 12.83
N PRO A 9 11.24 13.64 12.34
CA PRO A 9 11.08 14.83 13.16
C PRO A 9 9.63 15.00 13.63
N GLU A 10 9.46 15.43 14.85
CA GLU A 10 8.14 15.61 15.43
C GLU A 10 7.28 16.62 14.66
N SER A 11 7.93 17.52 13.93
CA SER A 11 7.24 18.56 13.19
C SER A 11 6.61 18.06 11.88
N LEU A 12 6.98 16.88 11.41
CA LEU A 12 6.47 16.41 10.11
C LEU A 12 4.97 16.21 10.06
N PRO A 13 4.33 15.62 11.06
CA PRO A 13 2.87 15.50 11.00
C PRO A 13 2.20 16.87 10.90
N ASP A 14 2.65 17.85 11.65
CA ASP A 14 2.10 19.20 11.58
C ASP A 14 2.31 19.82 10.20
N SER A 15 3.50 19.65 9.63
CA SER A 15 3.79 20.13 8.29
C SER A 15 2.86 19.50 7.26
N ALA A 16 2.52 18.24 7.42
CA ALA A 16 1.62 17.53 6.54
C ALA A 16 0.14 17.78 6.87
N ARG A 17 -0.13 18.52 7.95
CA ARG A 17 -1.47 18.80 8.44
C ARG A 17 -2.24 17.52 8.80
N LEU A 18 -1.52 16.59 9.41
CA LEU A 18 -2.08 15.32 9.85
C LEU A 18 -1.77 15.12 11.31
N SER A 19 -2.61 14.35 12.00
CA SER A 19 -2.23 13.88 13.33
C SER A 19 -1.07 12.91 13.17
N ARG A 20 -0.41 12.62 14.28
CA ARG A 20 0.69 11.66 14.27
C ARG A 20 0.26 10.31 13.70
N ARG A 21 -0.90 9.83 14.14
CA ARG A 21 -1.40 8.54 13.69
C ARG A 21 -1.74 8.56 12.19
N GLU A 22 -2.41 9.61 11.76
CA GLU A 22 -2.73 9.76 10.34
C GLU A 22 -1.47 9.82 9.49
N PHE A 23 -0.45 10.52 9.99
CA PHE A 23 0.80 10.63 9.28
C PHE A 23 1.48 9.25 9.14
N GLU A 24 1.50 8.48 10.22
CA GLU A 24 2.13 7.17 10.19
C GLU A 24 1.36 6.20 9.30
N ASP A 25 0.04 6.25 9.34
CA ASP A 25 -0.78 5.41 8.46
C ASP A 25 -0.57 5.80 7.00
N THR A 26 -0.46 7.08 6.72
CA THR A 26 -0.20 7.59 5.38
C THR A 26 1.16 7.11 4.87
N MET A 27 2.17 7.14 5.73
CA MET A 27 3.49 6.65 5.36
C MET A 27 3.46 5.16 5.02
N ARG A 28 2.79 4.37 5.82
CA ARG A 28 2.69 2.93 5.55
C ARG A 28 2.01 2.68 4.21
N PHE A 29 0.91 3.39 3.98
CA PHE A 29 0.20 3.24 2.74
C PHE A 29 1.05 3.68 1.55
N ALA A 30 1.75 4.80 1.66
CA ALA A 30 2.59 5.30 0.58
C ALA A 30 3.72 4.30 0.23
N MET A 31 4.31 3.70 1.25
CA MET A 31 5.36 2.70 1.02
C MET A 31 4.80 1.46 0.34
N ALA A 32 3.65 1.00 0.81
CA ALA A 32 3.01 -0.17 0.21
C ALA A 32 2.61 0.10 -1.24
N ALA A 33 2.02 1.26 -1.49
CA ALA A 33 1.60 1.65 -2.83
C ALA A 33 2.79 1.74 -3.79
N LYS A 34 3.89 2.29 -3.33
CA LYS A 34 5.07 2.43 -4.18
C LYS A 34 5.69 1.08 -4.50
N LEU A 35 5.78 0.20 -3.52
CA LEU A 35 6.29 -1.15 -3.76
C LEU A 35 5.41 -1.90 -4.76
N PHE A 36 4.11 -1.71 -4.65
CA PHE A 36 3.18 -2.31 -5.60
C PHE A 36 3.38 -1.72 -7.00
N GLU A 37 3.48 -0.40 -7.08
CA GLU A 37 3.67 0.29 -8.35
C GLU A 37 4.96 -0.17 -9.04
N LEU A 38 6.01 -0.39 -8.26
CA LEU A 38 7.29 -0.84 -8.79
C LEU A 38 7.30 -2.33 -9.16
N GLY A 39 6.20 -3.03 -8.90
CA GLY A 39 6.12 -4.45 -9.19
C GLY A 39 6.90 -5.33 -8.23
N ARG A 40 7.25 -4.81 -7.06
CA ARG A 40 8.03 -5.58 -6.08
C ARG A 40 7.17 -6.47 -5.22
N VAL A 41 5.92 -6.14 -5.06
CA VAL A 41 4.96 -6.95 -4.30
C VAL A 41 3.63 -6.94 -5.02
N SER A 42 2.81 -7.95 -4.74
CA SER A 42 1.44 -7.99 -5.26
C SER A 42 0.54 -7.08 -4.43
N SER A 43 -0.68 -6.85 -4.90
CA SER A 43 -1.63 -6.05 -4.14
C SER A 43 -1.98 -6.68 -2.80
N GLY A 44 -2.09 -8.01 -2.77
CA GLY A 44 -2.34 -8.71 -1.51
C GLY A 44 -1.20 -8.58 -0.53
N GLN A 45 0.03 -8.66 -1.03
CA GLN A 45 1.21 -8.48 -0.19
C GLN A 45 1.33 -7.05 0.31
N ALA A 46 1.09 -6.09 -0.58
CA ALA A 46 1.16 -4.69 -0.20
C ALA A 46 0.12 -4.35 0.87
N ALA A 47 -1.08 -4.90 0.74
CA ALA A 47 -2.15 -4.64 1.69
C ALA A 47 -1.81 -5.14 3.10
N GLN A 48 -0.89 -6.09 3.22
CA GLN A 48 -0.47 -6.55 4.54
C GLN A 48 0.32 -5.52 5.32
N LEU A 49 0.84 -4.51 4.64
CA LEU A 49 1.60 -3.43 5.30
C LEU A 49 0.69 -2.36 5.89
N VAL A 50 -0.59 -2.38 5.55
CA VAL A 50 -1.55 -1.37 5.97
C VAL A 50 -2.77 -2.06 6.58
N PRO A 51 -3.54 -1.35 7.41
CA PRO A 51 -4.72 -1.96 8.02
C PRO A 51 -5.92 -1.91 7.07
N MET A 52 -5.78 -2.52 5.91
CA MET A 52 -6.87 -2.59 4.95
C MET A 52 -6.77 -3.88 4.14
N ASN A 53 -7.90 -4.33 3.62
CA ASN A 53 -7.89 -5.49 2.77
C ASN A 53 -7.44 -5.11 1.36
N ARG A 54 -7.22 -6.10 0.53
CA ARG A 54 -6.72 -5.89 -0.83
C ARG A 54 -7.62 -4.97 -1.64
N TYR A 55 -8.92 -5.16 -1.54
CA TYR A 55 -9.87 -4.36 -2.30
C TYR A 55 -9.80 -2.88 -1.91
N THR A 56 -9.81 -2.61 -0.61
CA THR A 56 -9.69 -1.24 -0.12
C THR A 56 -8.36 -0.62 -0.52
N PHE A 57 -7.30 -1.42 -0.45
CA PHE A 57 -5.98 -0.95 -0.86
C PHE A 57 -5.98 -0.50 -2.32
N LEU A 58 -6.52 -1.33 -3.21
CA LEU A 58 -6.57 -1.00 -4.63
C LEU A 58 -7.42 0.25 -4.88
N LYS A 59 -8.55 0.37 -4.20
CA LYS A 59 -9.39 1.55 -4.35
C LYS A 59 -8.68 2.82 -3.89
N SER A 60 -7.83 2.71 -2.90
CA SER A 60 -7.17 3.88 -2.31
C SER A 60 -5.93 4.33 -3.08
N LEU A 61 -5.46 3.54 -4.04
CA LEU A 61 -4.23 3.86 -4.77
C LEU A 61 -4.31 5.20 -5.50
N ASN A 62 -5.48 5.60 -5.95
CA ASN A 62 -5.63 6.89 -6.64
C ASN A 62 -5.24 8.06 -5.75
N GLN A 63 -5.33 7.90 -4.43
CA GLN A 63 -4.98 8.97 -3.50
C GLN A 63 -3.49 9.30 -3.51
N VAL A 64 -2.67 8.36 -3.96
CA VAL A 64 -1.23 8.57 -4.05
C VAL A 64 -0.74 8.53 -5.49
N GLY A 65 -1.66 8.71 -6.43
CA GLY A 65 -1.30 8.83 -7.83
C GLY A 65 -0.93 7.53 -8.53
N VAL A 66 -1.31 6.40 -7.97
CA VAL A 66 -1.03 5.09 -8.58
C VAL A 66 -2.27 4.63 -9.33
N ALA A 67 -2.09 4.25 -10.59
CA ALA A 67 -3.21 3.82 -11.43
C ALA A 67 -3.63 2.41 -11.05
N ALA A 68 -4.70 2.30 -10.28
CA ALA A 68 -5.21 1.01 -9.84
C ALA A 68 -5.93 0.25 -10.94
N ILE A 69 -6.54 0.98 -11.87
CA ILE A 69 -7.36 0.37 -12.91
C ILE A 69 -6.56 -0.56 -13.81
N GLN A 70 -5.34 -0.16 -14.14
CA GLN A 70 -4.49 -0.97 -15.00
C GLN A 70 -4.09 -2.29 -14.37
N TRP A 71 -3.97 -2.29 -13.05
CA TRP A 71 -3.57 -3.48 -12.31
C TRP A 71 -4.77 -4.36 -11.98
N ASP A 72 -5.92 -3.73 -11.84
CA ASP A 72 -7.11 -4.40 -11.36
C ASP A 72 -7.48 -5.60 -12.22
N THR A 73 -7.50 -5.43 -13.53
CA THR A 73 -7.87 -6.50 -14.43
C THR A 73 -6.81 -7.58 -14.48
N ASP A 74 -5.59 -7.22 -14.81
CA ASP A 74 -4.54 -8.20 -15.02
C ASP A 74 -4.15 -8.91 -13.74
N GLU A 75 -3.95 -8.16 -12.68
CA GLU A 75 -3.53 -8.75 -11.43
C GLU A 75 -4.64 -9.58 -10.81
N PHE A 76 -5.86 -9.08 -10.84
CA PHE A 76 -6.99 -9.78 -10.27
C PHE A 76 -7.23 -11.10 -10.99
N GLU A 77 -7.21 -11.08 -12.30
CA GLU A 77 -7.36 -12.29 -13.09
C GLU A 77 -6.24 -13.27 -12.82
N SER A 78 -5.03 -12.78 -12.71
CA SER A 78 -3.88 -13.61 -12.41
C SER A 78 -4.03 -14.30 -11.07
N GLU A 79 -4.51 -13.59 -10.05
CA GLU A 79 -4.71 -14.18 -8.74
C GLU A 79 -5.83 -15.20 -8.74
N VAL A 80 -6.90 -14.94 -9.46
CA VAL A 80 -8.01 -15.88 -9.57
C VAL A 80 -7.58 -17.12 -10.33
N ALA A 81 -6.92 -16.95 -11.46
CA ALA A 81 -6.49 -18.06 -12.30
C ALA A 81 -5.40 -18.89 -11.65
N ASN A 82 -4.61 -18.29 -10.81
CA ASN A 82 -3.47 -18.96 -10.17
C ASN A 82 -3.65 -19.03 -8.67
N ALA A 83 -4.87 -19.30 -8.23
CA ALA A 83 -5.16 -19.40 -6.81
C ALA A 83 -4.20 -20.38 -6.17
N GLY A 84 -3.55 -19.95 -5.09
CA GLY A 84 -2.55 -20.75 -4.40
C GLY A 84 -1.15 -20.54 -4.88
N ARG A 85 -0.94 -19.83 -5.96
CA ARG A 85 0.39 -19.47 -6.40
C ARG A 85 0.85 -18.23 -5.68
N SER A 86 2.11 -18.22 -5.37
CA SER A 86 2.75 -17.02 -4.84
C SER A 86 3.21 -16.14 -5.97
N PHE A 87 3.22 -14.90 -5.74
CA PHE A 87 3.75 -13.95 -6.69
C PHE A 87 5.17 -13.56 -6.32
#